data_886c0cf65efb2ebf6bf8e66f8f636150
#
_entry.id   886c0cf65efb2ebf6bf8e66f8f636150
#
_cell.length_a   1.000
_cell.length_b   1.000
_cell.length_c   1.000
_cell.angle_alpha   90.00
_cell.angle_beta   90.00
_cell.angle_gamma   90.00
#
_symmetry.space_group_name_H-M   'P 1'
#
loop_
_entity.id
_entity.type
_entity.pdbx_description
1 polymer ?
#
loop_
_entity_poly.entity_id
_entity_poly.type
_entity_poly.pdbx_seq_one_letter_code
_entity_poly.pdbx_strand_id
1 'polypeptide(L)'
;SNPASDRTLYLPSNADGTILTNTTTGCILQVVHSMTNTEVGVDSTSFTDIGLSASITPASSSNKILCLAQVQARVFIATADNGFSLQLVRGSTSVPYSIPQGYQVGYDNASIFNSTSEKSFLVPVHHLDSPSTTSAITYKIQGRCRNATGSNEVDFQDDGNFYSTLTLLEVAG
;
A
#
# COMPACT_ATOMS: atom_id res chain seq x y z
N SER A 1 27.80 23.71 -18.53
CA SER A 1 27.84 24.90 -17.66
C SER A 1 28.39 24.49 -16.31
N ASN A 2 29.45 25.15 -15.88
CA ASN A 2 30.01 24.96 -14.55
C ASN A 2 28.96 25.42 -13.51
N PRO A 3 28.67 24.65 -12.44
CA PRO A 3 27.76 25.12 -11.41
C PRO A 3 28.30 26.41 -10.78
N ALA A 4 27.42 27.36 -10.44
CA ALA A 4 27.77 28.69 -9.95
C ALA A 4 28.48 28.67 -8.56
N SER A 5 28.71 27.50 -7.98
CA SER A 5 29.54 27.28 -6.78
C SER A 5 30.15 25.89 -6.80
N ASP A 6 31.45 25.80 -6.55
CA ASP A 6 32.14 24.54 -6.33
C ASP A 6 31.57 23.88 -5.08
N ARG A 7 31.23 22.61 -5.22
CA ARG A 7 30.83 21.76 -4.05
C ARG A 7 31.92 20.74 -3.82
N THR A 8 32.48 20.74 -2.62
CA THR A 8 33.47 19.76 -2.20
C THR A 8 32.76 18.57 -1.59
N LEU A 9 32.99 17.39 -2.17
CA LEU A 9 32.53 16.12 -1.61
C LEU A 9 33.71 15.48 -0.86
N TYR A 10 33.54 15.29 0.43
CA TYR A 10 34.54 14.59 1.25
C TYR A 10 34.22 13.08 1.23
N LEU A 11 35.18 12.31 0.71
CA LEU A 11 35.10 10.84 0.78
C LEU A 11 35.88 10.35 2.01
N PRO A 12 35.45 9.27 2.66
CA PRO A 12 36.26 8.62 3.69
C PRO A 12 37.61 8.24 3.13
N SER A 13 38.69 8.59 3.81
CA SER A 13 40.06 8.36 3.33
C SER A 13 40.54 6.90 3.41
N ASN A 14 39.71 6.03 3.97
CA ASN A 14 40.05 4.62 4.28
C ASN A 14 39.07 3.60 3.71
N ALA A 15 38.24 4.00 2.75
CA ALA A 15 37.31 3.08 2.11
C ALA A 15 37.17 3.38 0.60
N ASP A 16 37.30 2.36 -0.21
CA ASP A 16 36.87 2.42 -1.61
C ASP A 16 35.34 2.34 -1.63
N GLY A 17 34.70 3.27 -2.32
CA GLY A 17 33.25 3.34 -2.40
C GLY A 17 32.78 3.93 -3.73
N THR A 18 31.63 3.50 -4.18
CA THR A 18 30.95 4.10 -5.33
C THR A 18 30.06 5.24 -4.85
N ILE A 19 30.22 6.43 -5.42
CA ILE A 19 29.29 7.55 -5.19
C ILE A 19 28.03 7.26 -5.98
N LEU A 20 26.95 7.03 -5.24
CA LEU A 20 25.62 6.89 -5.85
C LEU A 20 25.09 8.30 -6.13
N THR A 21 24.67 8.51 -7.36
CA THR A 21 24.02 9.77 -7.78
C THR A 21 22.54 9.50 -8.04
N ASN A 22 21.76 10.57 -8.16
CA ASN A 22 20.34 10.46 -8.52
C ASN A 22 20.08 9.87 -9.92
N THR A 23 21.14 9.65 -10.70
CA THR A 23 21.09 9.00 -12.01
C THR A 23 21.55 7.54 -11.96
N THR A 24 21.96 7.03 -10.78
CA THR A 24 22.34 5.64 -10.61
C THR A 24 21.08 4.78 -10.52
N THR A 25 20.85 3.95 -11.55
CA THR A 25 19.67 3.05 -11.60
C THR A 25 19.57 2.18 -10.36
N GLY A 26 18.36 2.09 -9.81
CA GLY A 26 18.07 1.29 -8.62
C GLY A 26 18.32 2.00 -7.29
N CYS A 27 18.85 3.23 -7.28
CA CYS A 27 18.96 4.01 -6.06
C CYS A 27 17.59 4.45 -5.56
N ILE A 28 17.40 4.44 -4.24
CA ILE A 28 16.24 5.04 -3.60
C ILE A 28 16.50 6.54 -3.47
N LEU A 29 15.63 7.35 -4.10
CA LEU A 29 15.76 8.80 -4.15
C LEU A 29 14.95 9.52 -3.08
N GLN A 30 13.77 9.00 -2.76
CA GLN A 30 12.96 9.50 -1.64
C GLN A 30 12.09 8.39 -1.05
N VAL A 31 11.69 8.59 0.19
CA VAL A 31 10.79 7.70 0.92
C VAL A 31 9.66 8.53 1.50
N VAL A 32 8.43 8.11 1.25
CA VAL A 32 7.23 8.69 1.87
C VAL A 32 6.53 7.59 2.66
N HIS A 33 6.19 7.87 3.91
CA HIS A 33 5.51 6.93 4.78
C HIS A 33 4.21 7.53 5.30
N SER A 34 3.16 6.72 5.30
CA SER A 34 1.87 7.05 5.89
C SER A 34 1.39 5.89 6.74
N MET A 35 0.68 6.19 7.81
CA MET A 35 0.04 5.20 8.66
C MET A 35 -1.31 5.73 9.13
N THR A 36 -2.23 4.83 9.38
CA THR A 36 -3.54 5.15 9.95
C THR A 36 -3.99 4.06 10.92
N ASN A 37 -4.71 4.46 11.96
CA ASN A 37 -5.42 3.60 12.88
C ASN A 37 -6.90 3.99 13.01
N THR A 38 -7.36 4.86 12.10
CA THR A 38 -8.78 5.22 12.05
C THR A 38 -9.55 4.07 11.44
N GLU A 39 -10.44 3.50 12.24
CA GLU A 39 -11.28 2.39 11.80
C GLU A 39 -12.18 2.78 10.62
N VAL A 40 -12.28 1.89 9.66
CA VAL A 40 -13.18 1.99 8.51
C VAL A 40 -13.91 0.66 8.33
N GLY A 41 -15.18 0.63 8.72
CA GLY A 41 -16.08 -0.50 8.46
C GLY A 41 -16.54 -0.50 7.00
N VAL A 42 -16.48 -1.65 6.37
CA VAL A 42 -16.92 -1.87 4.98
C VAL A 42 -17.90 -3.02 4.92
N ASP A 43 -19.15 -2.70 4.65
CA ASP A 43 -20.30 -3.61 4.44
C ASP A 43 -20.70 -3.71 2.97
N SER A 44 -19.83 -3.31 2.04
CA SER A 44 -20.08 -3.20 0.60
C SER A 44 -19.20 -4.15 -0.20
N THR A 45 -19.76 -4.72 -1.27
CA THR A 45 -19.02 -5.48 -2.28
C THR A 45 -18.29 -4.59 -3.30
N SER A 46 -18.50 -3.27 -3.24
CA SER A 46 -17.75 -2.28 -4.02
C SER A 46 -16.51 -1.83 -3.27
N PHE A 47 -15.42 -1.60 -3.99
CA PHE A 47 -14.19 -1.09 -3.38
C PHE A 47 -14.39 0.31 -2.80
N THR A 48 -13.99 0.48 -1.55
CA THR A 48 -14.09 1.70 -0.74
C THR A 48 -12.73 2.10 -0.21
N ASP A 49 -12.45 3.40 -0.09
CA ASP A 49 -11.21 3.89 0.51
C ASP A 49 -11.17 3.52 1.99
N ILE A 50 -10.08 2.88 2.43
CA ILE A 50 -9.87 2.46 3.82
C ILE A 50 -9.03 3.45 4.64
N GLY A 51 -8.92 4.70 4.18
CA GLY A 51 -8.19 5.75 4.89
C GLY A 51 -6.66 5.70 4.75
N LEU A 52 -6.09 4.71 4.08
CA LEU A 52 -4.65 4.56 3.91
C LEU A 52 -4.20 5.10 2.56
N SER A 53 -3.48 6.22 2.55
CA SER A 53 -2.98 6.86 1.34
C SER A 53 -1.67 7.61 1.58
N ALA A 54 -0.87 7.77 0.53
CA ALA A 54 0.35 8.57 0.51
C ALA A 54 0.55 9.21 -0.87
N SER A 55 1.15 10.40 -0.91
CA SER A 55 1.44 11.13 -2.16
C SER A 55 2.93 11.30 -2.33
N ILE A 56 3.40 11.12 -3.56
CA ILE A 56 4.81 11.25 -3.94
C ILE A 56 4.92 12.02 -5.26
N THR A 57 6.00 12.82 -5.40
CA THR A 57 6.29 13.54 -6.64
C THR A 57 7.59 13.00 -7.22
N PRO A 58 7.54 12.18 -8.28
CA PRO A 58 8.76 11.61 -8.86
C PRO A 58 9.68 12.67 -9.46
N ALA A 59 10.98 12.53 -9.25
CA ALA A 59 12.00 13.42 -9.80
C ALA A 59 12.21 13.22 -11.31
N SER A 60 11.87 12.05 -11.85
CA SER A 60 11.94 11.72 -13.28
C SER A 60 10.77 10.84 -13.69
N SER A 61 10.31 11.00 -14.93
CA SER A 61 9.27 10.14 -15.51
C SER A 61 9.75 8.71 -15.79
N SER A 62 11.06 8.45 -15.80
CA SER A 62 11.63 7.10 -15.90
C SER A 62 11.65 6.35 -14.57
N ASN A 63 11.55 7.07 -13.44
CA ASN A 63 11.63 6.48 -12.11
C ASN A 63 10.40 5.62 -11.81
N LYS A 64 10.61 4.65 -10.94
CA LYS A 64 9.58 3.72 -10.48
C LYS A 64 9.22 4.03 -9.03
N ILE A 65 8.01 3.62 -8.64
CA ILE A 65 7.56 3.75 -7.25
C ILE A 65 7.31 2.35 -6.69
N LEU A 66 8.13 1.96 -5.70
CA LEU A 66 7.89 0.75 -4.94
C LEU A 66 6.90 1.07 -3.81
N CYS A 67 5.72 0.48 -3.92
CA CYS A 67 4.66 0.56 -2.92
C CYS A 67 4.75 -0.64 -1.99
N LEU A 68 4.89 -0.41 -0.69
CA LEU A 68 4.89 -1.42 0.35
C LEU A 68 3.81 -1.05 1.38
N ALA A 69 2.78 -1.87 1.50
CA ALA A 69 1.76 -1.67 2.50
C ALA A 69 1.57 -2.91 3.37
N GLN A 70 1.18 -2.66 4.62
CA GLN A 70 0.60 -3.66 5.51
C GLN A 70 -0.78 -3.18 5.92
N VAL A 71 -1.79 -4.01 5.66
CA VAL A 71 -3.19 -3.68 5.93
C VAL A 71 -3.72 -4.60 7.00
N GLN A 72 -4.17 -4.03 8.09
CA GLN A 72 -4.91 -4.75 9.12
C GLN A 72 -6.38 -4.78 8.74
N ALA A 73 -7.01 -5.94 8.85
CA ALA A 73 -8.42 -6.15 8.63
C ALA A 73 -8.98 -7.15 9.63
N ARG A 74 -10.17 -6.88 10.14
CA ARG A 74 -11.00 -7.81 10.90
C ARG A 74 -12.22 -8.17 10.05
N VAL A 75 -12.44 -9.44 9.85
CA VAL A 75 -13.64 -9.94 9.18
C VAL A 75 -14.64 -10.38 10.21
N PHE A 76 -15.82 -9.78 10.21
CA PHE A 76 -16.96 -10.23 11.00
C PHE A 76 -17.86 -11.10 10.13
N ILE A 77 -18.16 -12.29 10.62
CA ILE A 77 -18.96 -13.29 9.91
C ILE A 77 -20.25 -13.49 10.69
N ALA A 78 -21.30 -12.82 10.27
CA ALA A 78 -22.66 -13.01 10.81
C ALA A 78 -23.42 -14.11 10.08
N THR A 79 -23.13 -14.29 8.81
CA THR A 79 -23.66 -15.35 7.93
C THR A 79 -22.52 -15.99 7.17
N ALA A 80 -22.74 -17.19 6.63
CA ALA A 80 -21.72 -17.93 5.88
C ALA A 80 -21.02 -17.07 4.80
N ASP A 81 -19.74 -17.31 4.62
CA ASP A 81 -19.02 -16.94 3.39
C ASP A 81 -18.63 -15.45 3.31
N ASN A 82 -18.02 -14.91 4.37
CA ASN A 82 -17.44 -13.58 4.31
C ASN A 82 -15.91 -13.62 4.12
N GLY A 83 -15.34 -12.48 3.77
CA GLY A 83 -13.94 -12.21 3.54
C GLY A 83 -13.78 -10.83 2.95
N PHE A 84 -12.59 -10.48 2.50
CA PHE A 84 -12.33 -9.19 1.89
C PHE A 84 -11.39 -9.29 0.70
N SER A 85 -11.40 -8.24 -0.11
CA SER A 85 -10.40 -8.04 -1.16
C SER A 85 -9.79 -6.66 -1.02
N LEU A 86 -8.51 -6.55 -1.35
CA LEU A 86 -7.78 -5.29 -1.38
C LEU A 86 -7.39 -4.93 -2.81
N GLN A 87 -7.26 -3.64 -3.09
CA GLN A 87 -6.61 -3.15 -4.30
C GLN A 87 -5.74 -1.92 -4.00
N LEU A 88 -4.63 -1.82 -4.72
CA LEU A 88 -3.80 -0.61 -4.78
C LEU A 88 -4.32 0.28 -5.92
N VAL A 89 -4.49 1.56 -5.64
CA VAL A 89 -4.99 2.55 -6.61
C VAL A 89 -4.00 3.69 -6.73
N ARG A 90 -3.68 4.07 -7.95
CA ARG A 90 -2.91 5.28 -8.30
C ARG A 90 -3.87 6.33 -8.85
N GLY A 91 -4.08 7.42 -8.10
CA GLY A 91 -5.11 8.42 -8.44
C GLY A 91 -6.50 7.78 -8.46
N SER A 92 -7.04 7.55 -9.65
CA SER A 92 -8.32 6.86 -9.87
C SER A 92 -8.16 5.49 -10.56
N THR A 93 -6.93 5.08 -10.87
CA THR A 93 -6.66 3.87 -11.63
C THR A 93 -6.18 2.75 -10.70
N SER A 94 -6.85 1.61 -10.72
CA SER A 94 -6.38 0.41 -10.05
C SER A 94 -5.07 -0.06 -10.70
N VAL A 95 -4.03 -0.27 -9.89
CA VAL A 95 -2.73 -0.79 -10.36
C VAL A 95 -2.64 -2.28 -10.05
N PRO A 96 -2.14 -3.09 -10.98
CA PRO A 96 -1.86 -4.49 -10.71
C PRO A 96 -0.85 -4.59 -9.56
N TYR A 97 -1.10 -5.45 -8.60
CA TYR A 97 -0.15 -5.79 -7.56
C TYR A 97 0.00 -7.32 -7.48
N SER A 98 0.97 -7.80 -6.73
CA SER A 98 1.35 -9.22 -6.72
C SER A 98 0.25 -10.18 -6.24
N ILE A 99 -0.81 -9.67 -5.63
CA ILE A 99 -2.02 -10.43 -5.35
C ILE A 99 -2.98 -10.17 -6.51
N PRO A 100 -3.40 -11.19 -7.28
CA PRO A 100 -4.34 -11.00 -8.38
C PRO A 100 -5.61 -10.29 -7.93
N GLN A 101 -6.13 -9.39 -8.76
CA GLN A 101 -7.43 -8.77 -8.50
C GLN A 101 -8.48 -9.85 -8.28
N GLY A 102 -9.22 -9.72 -7.18
CA GLY A 102 -10.24 -10.70 -6.79
C GLY A 102 -9.72 -11.84 -5.94
N TYR A 103 -8.41 -11.87 -5.59
CA TYR A 103 -7.96 -12.79 -4.55
C TYR A 103 -8.56 -12.38 -3.22
N GLN A 104 -9.31 -13.29 -2.62
CA GLN A 104 -10.00 -13.05 -1.37
C GLN A 104 -9.10 -13.50 -0.22
N VAL A 105 -8.70 -12.54 0.60
CA VAL A 105 -8.03 -12.82 1.85
C VAL A 105 -9.12 -13.02 2.91
N GLY A 106 -8.92 -14.00 3.78
CA GLY A 106 -9.85 -14.25 4.86
C GLY A 106 -11.15 -14.93 4.42
N TYR A 107 -11.09 -15.73 3.35
CA TYR A 107 -12.21 -16.62 3.02
C TYR A 107 -12.43 -17.60 4.17
N ASP A 108 -13.60 -17.50 4.74
CA ASP A 108 -14.05 -18.42 5.76
C ASP A 108 -15.37 -19.07 5.30
N ASN A 109 -15.46 -20.38 5.48
CA ASN A 109 -16.70 -21.10 5.22
C ASN A 109 -17.37 -21.33 6.58
N ALA A 110 -18.51 -20.73 6.81
CA ALA A 110 -19.25 -20.82 8.06
C ALA A 110 -19.61 -22.26 8.47
N SER A 111 -19.48 -23.23 7.58
CA SER A 111 -19.61 -24.65 7.92
C SER A 111 -18.43 -25.18 8.74
N ILE A 112 -17.29 -24.47 8.76
CA ILE A 112 -16.07 -24.84 9.51
C ILE A 112 -15.95 -24.06 10.81
N PHE A 113 -16.52 -22.85 10.87
CA PHE A 113 -16.51 -21.97 12.03
C PHE A 113 -17.95 -21.62 12.42
N ASN A 114 -18.25 -21.70 13.72
CA ASN A 114 -19.57 -21.34 14.24
C ASN A 114 -20.04 -19.97 13.72
N SER A 115 -21.32 -19.80 13.55
CA SER A 115 -22.04 -18.72 12.88
C SER A 115 -21.81 -17.28 13.40
N THR A 116 -20.87 -17.07 14.31
CA THR A 116 -20.41 -15.77 14.78
C THR A 116 -18.93 -15.90 15.07
N SER A 117 -18.08 -15.57 14.15
CA SER A 117 -16.64 -15.57 14.35
C SER A 117 -16.01 -14.32 13.77
N GLU A 118 -15.03 -13.82 14.49
CA GLU A 118 -14.17 -12.72 14.05
C GLU A 118 -12.79 -13.28 13.72
N LYS A 119 -12.20 -12.75 12.66
CA LYS A 119 -10.85 -13.12 12.25
C LYS A 119 -10.08 -11.85 11.88
N SER A 120 -8.92 -11.69 12.50
CA SER A 120 -8.01 -10.58 12.20
C SER A 120 -6.87 -11.04 11.30
N PHE A 121 -6.53 -10.19 10.35
CA PHE A 121 -5.49 -10.42 9.36
C PHE A 121 -4.54 -9.23 9.29
N LEU A 122 -3.29 -9.50 8.99
CA LEU A 122 -2.32 -8.49 8.58
C LEU A 122 -1.82 -8.87 7.19
N VAL A 123 -2.21 -8.08 6.17
CA VAL A 123 -2.02 -8.42 4.76
C VAL A 123 -0.98 -7.51 4.14
N PRO A 124 0.14 -8.06 3.63
CA PRO A 124 1.08 -7.28 2.85
C PRO A 124 0.55 -7.04 1.44
N VAL A 125 0.71 -5.80 0.96
CA VAL A 125 0.49 -5.40 -0.44
C VAL A 125 1.77 -4.76 -0.94
N HIS A 126 2.33 -5.27 -2.03
CA HIS A 126 3.54 -4.71 -2.63
C HIS A 126 3.45 -4.67 -4.15
N HIS A 127 3.95 -3.59 -4.73
CA HIS A 127 3.98 -3.40 -6.18
C HIS A 127 5.06 -2.40 -6.57
N LEU A 128 5.78 -2.69 -7.65
CA LEU A 128 6.69 -1.74 -8.29
C LEU A 128 6.00 -1.15 -9.51
N ASP A 129 5.52 0.08 -9.36
CA ASP A 129 4.79 0.82 -10.39
C ASP A 129 5.70 1.68 -11.25
N SER A 130 5.29 1.92 -12.49
CA SER A 130 5.93 2.83 -13.44
C SER A 130 4.94 3.94 -13.81
N PRO A 131 4.87 5.03 -13.01
CA PRO A 131 3.84 6.06 -13.18
C PRO A 131 4.06 6.95 -14.41
N SER A 132 5.26 6.99 -14.94
CA SER A 132 5.66 7.76 -16.14
C SER A 132 5.29 9.26 -16.05
N THR A 133 5.47 9.86 -14.88
CA THR A 133 5.15 11.27 -14.62
C THR A 133 6.10 11.89 -13.61
N THR A 134 6.22 13.22 -13.65
CA THR A 134 6.88 14.04 -12.62
C THR A 134 5.87 14.87 -11.83
N SER A 135 4.58 14.70 -12.08
CA SER A 135 3.52 15.33 -11.27
C SER A 135 3.29 14.56 -9.97
N ALA A 136 2.80 15.26 -8.96
CA ALA A 136 2.39 14.60 -7.71
C ALA A 136 1.30 13.56 -7.97
N ILE A 137 1.49 12.37 -7.43
CA ILE A 137 0.56 11.25 -7.54
C ILE A 137 0.26 10.68 -6.15
N THR A 138 -0.99 10.28 -5.96
CA THR A 138 -1.43 9.67 -4.71
C THR A 138 -1.67 8.18 -4.94
N TYR A 139 -1.08 7.35 -4.09
CA TYR A 139 -1.39 5.95 -3.96
C TYR A 139 -2.28 5.75 -2.75
N LYS A 140 -3.25 4.87 -2.87
CA LYS A 140 -4.15 4.51 -1.77
C LYS A 140 -4.53 3.04 -1.83
N ILE A 141 -4.93 2.50 -0.69
CA ILE A 141 -5.49 1.17 -0.58
C ILE A 141 -7.01 1.29 -0.48
N GLN A 142 -7.70 0.46 -1.25
CA GLN A 142 -9.13 0.25 -1.14
C GLN A 142 -9.42 -1.18 -0.72
N GLY A 143 -10.48 -1.35 0.06
CA GLY A 143 -10.98 -2.64 0.50
C GLY A 143 -12.45 -2.82 0.13
N ARG A 144 -12.89 -4.07 0.12
CA ARG A 144 -14.31 -4.41 -0.01
C ARG A 144 -14.62 -5.67 0.80
N CYS A 145 -15.83 -5.78 1.25
CA CYS A 145 -16.39 -7.02 1.77
C CYS A 145 -16.65 -8.00 0.60
N ARG A 146 -16.43 -9.28 0.82
CA ARG A 146 -16.76 -10.29 -0.18
C ARG A 146 -18.26 -10.50 -0.32
N ASN A 147 -18.93 -10.56 0.84
CA ASN A 147 -20.35 -10.82 0.94
C ASN A 147 -20.96 -9.86 1.95
N ALA A 148 -21.73 -8.90 1.45
CA ALA A 148 -22.37 -7.85 2.24
C ALA A 148 -23.79 -8.22 2.68
N THR A 149 -24.13 -9.53 2.75
CA THR A 149 -25.46 -9.97 3.20
C THR A 149 -25.51 -10.09 4.72
N GLY A 150 -26.66 -9.71 5.27
CA GLY A 150 -26.89 -9.72 6.71
C GLY A 150 -26.07 -8.64 7.41
N SER A 151 -25.38 -9.02 8.48
CA SER A 151 -24.47 -8.13 9.22
C SER A 151 -23.00 -8.50 8.97
N ASN A 152 -22.68 -8.99 7.78
CA ASN A 152 -21.29 -9.23 7.40
C ASN A 152 -20.58 -7.89 7.16
N GLU A 153 -19.42 -7.72 7.77
CA GLU A 153 -18.62 -6.50 7.73
C GLU A 153 -17.13 -6.84 7.72
N VAL A 154 -16.34 -5.94 7.23
CA VAL A 154 -14.89 -5.95 7.36
C VAL A 154 -14.44 -4.62 7.91
N ASP A 155 -13.83 -4.64 9.08
CA ASP A 155 -13.26 -3.46 9.70
C ASP A 155 -11.76 -3.39 9.39
N PHE A 156 -11.35 -2.29 8.80
CA PHE A 156 -9.94 -1.97 8.61
C PHE A 156 -9.50 -1.06 9.76
N GLN A 157 -8.32 -1.30 10.33
CA GLN A 157 -7.77 -0.59 11.50
C GLN A 157 -8.69 -0.68 12.74
N ASP A 158 -9.14 -1.89 13.02
CA ASP A 158 -10.11 -2.22 14.05
C ASP A 158 -9.78 -1.60 15.42
N ASP A 159 -10.80 -1.04 16.09
CA ASP A 159 -10.74 -0.43 17.42
C ASP A 159 -9.72 0.70 17.61
N GLY A 160 -9.13 1.25 16.55
CA GLY A 160 -8.08 2.27 16.63
C GLY A 160 -6.78 1.81 17.29
N ASN A 161 -6.66 0.54 17.66
CA ASN A 161 -5.47 -0.05 18.27
C ASN A 161 -4.54 -0.70 17.24
N PHE A 162 -5.03 -0.94 16.05
CA PHE A 162 -4.29 -1.57 14.97
C PHE A 162 -3.98 -0.55 13.86
N TYR A 163 -2.77 -0.63 13.36
CA TYR A 163 -2.28 0.29 12.33
C TYR A 163 -2.17 -0.42 10.99
N SER A 164 -2.57 0.30 9.93
CA SER A 164 -2.17 0.00 8.56
C SER A 164 -1.14 1.02 8.10
N THR A 165 -0.18 0.57 7.31
CA THR A 165 0.94 1.40 6.84
C THR A 165 1.09 1.33 5.33
N LEU A 166 1.55 2.43 4.73
CA LEU A 166 1.93 2.52 3.32
C LEU A 166 3.24 3.28 3.20
N THR A 167 4.24 2.65 2.62
CA THR A 167 5.52 3.26 2.30
C THR A 167 5.71 3.30 0.79
N LEU A 168 6.02 4.46 0.27
CA LEU A 168 6.37 4.70 -1.13
C LEU A 168 7.86 4.98 -1.21
N LEU A 169 8.59 4.26 -2.06
CA LEU A 169 9.99 4.49 -2.33
C LEU A 169 10.15 4.83 -3.81
N GLU A 170 10.70 6.01 -4.10
CA GLU A 170 11.12 6.33 -5.47
C GLU A 170 12.44 5.64 -5.78
N VAL A 171 12.44 4.86 -6.83
CA VAL A 171 13.60 4.10 -7.33
C VAL A 171 14.03 4.69 -8.67
N ALA A 172 15.30 5.09 -8.78
CA ALA A 172 15.87 5.60 -10.03
C ALA A 172 15.76 4.57 -11.16
N GLY A 173 15.23 4.98 -12.29
CA GLY A 173 15.02 4.15 -13.51
C GLY A 173 16.01 4.45 -14.62
#